data_8cff87429833438e1e599f1efd26dfd1
#
_entry.id   8cff87429833438e1e599f1efd26dfd1
#
_cell.length_a   1.000
_cell.length_b   1.000
_cell.length_c   1.000
_cell.angle_alpha   90.00
_cell.angle_beta   90.00
_cell.angle_gamma   90.00
#
_symmetry.space_group_name_H-M   'P 1'
#
loop_
_entity.id
_entity.type
_entity.pdbx_description
1 polymer ?
#
loop_
_entity_poly.entity_id
_entity_poly.type
_entity_poly.pdbx_seq_one_letter_code
_entity_poly.pdbx_strand_id
1 'polypeptide(L)'
;MGENFDNTVILDIDHVVKSFTSKKQKVEAIKDVDFKVHRGEFISVIGPSGCGKTTLLRLIAGLETDYEGNILLDGKRVEGPGLDRGVVFQDHRLLPWLTIEENLALGFEGDKKQVKLLVKKYLQKVGLDGFENAYPRQLSGGMAQRASIARALMRSPEILLLDEPLGALDSLTRYNMQEELEKIWMNNKTTMIMITHDIEEAVYLSDRIVVLDTRPCKVREIFNISLPHPRNRDSREFEEYRSTVVSAFRSTVANYVI
;
A
#
# COMPACT_ATOMS: atom_id res chain seq x y z
N MET A 1 -16.65 -12.12 -15.44
CA MET A 1 -17.16 -10.76 -15.62
C MET A 1 -16.28 -9.89 -14.75
N GLY A 2 -15.40 -9.07 -15.36
CA GLY A 2 -14.54 -8.16 -14.59
C GLY A 2 -15.41 -7.22 -13.75
N GLU A 3 -15.11 -7.10 -12.46
CA GLU A 3 -15.76 -6.12 -11.61
C GLU A 3 -15.53 -4.74 -12.25
N ASN A 4 -16.63 -4.07 -12.59
CA ASN A 4 -16.56 -2.68 -13.05
C ASN A 4 -16.15 -1.82 -11.86
N PHE A 5 -14.88 -1.42 -11.80
CA PHE A 5 -14.48 -0.31 -10.93
C PHE A 5 -15.29 0.93 -11.34
N ASP A 6 -15.65 1.72 -10.34
CA ASP A 6 -16.09 3.08 -10.59
C ASP A 6 -14.92 3.76 -11.34
N ASN A 7 -15.15 4.13 -12.60
CA ASN A 7 -14.11 4.69 -13.47
C ASN A 7 -13.65 6.09 -13.02
N THR A 8 -14.00 6.47 -11.77
CA THR A 8 -13.66 7.74 -11.16
C THR A 8 -12.21 7.70 -10.67
N VAL A 9 -11.39 8.59 -11.20
CA VAL A 9 -10.02 8.79 -10.72
C VAL A 9 -10.06 9.35 -9.31
N ILE A 10 -9.48 8.65 -8.35
CA ILE A 10 -9.35 9.12 -6.97
C ILE A 10 -7.99 9.75 -6.70
N LEU A 11 -6.91 9.18 -7.27
CA LEU A 11 -5.58 9.73 -7.16
C LEU A 11 -5.02 9.99 -8.55
N ASP A 12 -4.55 11.20 -8.78
CA ASP A 12 -3.87 11.62 -10.00
C ASP A 12 -2.44 12.05 -9.66
N ILE A 13 -1.46 11.31 -10.17
CA ILE A 13 -0.04 11.60 -10.06
C ILE A 13 0.38 12.11 -11.43
N ASP A 14 0.58 13.42 -11.55
CA ASP A 14 0.75 14.13 -12.80
C ASP A 14 2.17 14.72 -12.88
N HIS A 15 3.02 14.09 -13.69
CA HIS A 15 4.40 14.51 -13.99
C HIS A 15 5.26 14.85 -12.75
N VAL A 16 5.22 13.97 -11.75
CA VAL A 16 5.91 14.18 -10.47
C VAL A 16 7.41 14.01 -10.62
N VAL A 17 8.17 15.03 -10.15
CA VAL A 17 9.63 15.03 -10.07
C VAL A 17 10.07 15.34 -8.64
N LYS A 18 10.99 14.56 -8.09
CA LYS A 18 11.58 14.78 -6.76
C LYS A 18 13.09 14.64 -6.78
N SER A 19 13.76 15.68 -6.33
CA SER A 19 15.20 15.66 -6.10
C SER A 19 15.53 15.95 -4.63
N PHE A 20 16.56 15.29 -4.12
CA PHE A 20 17.15 15.60 -2.82
C PHE A 20 18.48 16.31 -3.02
N THR A 21 18.64 17.42 -2.32
CA THR A 21 19.89 18.17 -2.35
C THR A 21 20.67 17.94 -1.06
N SER A 22 21.83 17.31 -1.14
CA SER A 22 22.82 17.22 -0.07
C SER A 22 23.92 18.23 -0.31
N LYS A 23 24.72 18.57 0.73
CA LYS A 23 25.81 19.57 0.64
C LYS A 23 26.80 19.37 -0.53
N LYS A 24 26.81 18.21 -1.19
CA LYS A 24 27.74 17.84 -2.26
C LYS A 24 27.11 17.37 -3.57
N GLN A 25 25.82 16.99 -3.58
CA GLN A 25 25.19 16.42 -4.79
C GLN A 25 23.69 16.63 -4.78
N LYS A 26 23.11 16.89 -5.96
CA LYS A 26 21.68 16.77 -6.24
C LYS A 26 21.42 15.35 -6.74
N VAL A 27 20.55 14.62 -6.04
CA VAL A 27 20.15 13.26 -6.42
C VAL A 27 18.68 13.31 -6.83
N GLU A 28 18.41 13.03 -8.08
CA GLU A 28 17.06 12.89 -8.63
C GLU A 28 16.53 11.52 -8.20
N ALA A 29 15.55 11.50 -7.30
CA ALA A 29 14.95 10.29 -6.79
C ALA A 29 13.76 9.83 -7.65
N ILE A 30 12.96 10.78 -8.12
CA ILE A 30 11.80 10.55 -8.98
C ILE A 30 11.91 11.48 -10.17
N LYS A 31 11.67 10.95 -11.36
CA LYS A 31 11.72 11.68 -12.61
C LYS A 31 10.51 11.35 -13.46
N ASP A 32 9.58 12.30 -13.57
CA ASP A 32 8.44 12.23 -14.47
C ASP A 32 7.57 10.97 -14.23
N VAL A 33 7.09 10.80 -12.99
CA VAL A 33 6.14 9.75 -12.65
C VAL A 33 4.74 10.26 -12.90
N ASP A 34 4.01 9.55 -13.77
CA ASP A 34 2.65 9.87 -14.20
C ASP A 34 1.81 8.59 -14.23
N PHE A 35 0.77 8.52 -13.42
CA PHE A 35 -0.30 7.50 -13.50
C PHE A 35 -1.49 7.88 -12.61
N LYS A 36 -2.65 7.30 -12.93
CA LYS A 36 -3.91 7.52 -12.19
C LYS A 36 -4.34 6.26 -11.48
N VAL A 37 -5.00 6.41 -10.34
CA VAL A 37 -5.62 5.32 -9.57
C VAL A 37 -7.12 5.54 -9.51
N HIS A 38 -7.89 4.48 -9.72
CA HIS A 38 -9.36 4.54 -9.70
C HIS A 38 -9.91 4.17 -8.32
N ARG A 39 -11.09 4.67 -8.03
CA ARG A 39 -11.75 4.41 -6.74
C ARG A 39 -12.03 2.92 -6.57
N GLY A 40 -11.66 2.37 -5.40
CA GLY A 40 -11.82 0.95 -5.08
C GLY A 40 -10.77 0.02 -5.69
N GLU A 41 -9.85 0.54 -6.51
CA GLU A 41 -8.77 -0.23 -7.14
C GLU A 41 -7.71 -0.67 -6.12
N PHE A 42 -7.18 -1.86 -6.28
CA PHE A 42 -5.95 -2.29 -5.64
C PHE A 42 -4.80 -2.20 -6.65
N ILE A 43 -3.85 -1.31 -6.42
CA ILE A 43 -2.69 -1.14 -7.29
C ILE A 43 -1.39 -1.46 -6.54
N SER A 44 -0.49 -2.21 -7.17
CA SER A 44 0.86 -2.41 -6.66
C SER A 44 1.89 -1.61 -7.46
N VAL A 45 2.83 -1.02 -6.73
CA VAL A 45 4.00 -0.35 -7.29
C VAL A 45 5.22 -1.19 -6.99
N ILE A 46 5.84 -1.76 -8.01
CA ILE A 46 7.03 -2.60 -7.90
C ILE A 46 8.24 -1.91 -8.55
N GLY A 47 9.43 -2.25 -8.08
CA GLY A 47 10.68 -1.71 -8.62
C GLY A 47 11.87 -2.16 -7.78
N PRO A 48 13.10 -2.04 -8.30
CA PRO A 48 14.31 -2.41 -7.58
C PRO A 48 14.46 -1.66 -6.24
N SER A 49 15.21 -2.25 -5.30
CA SER A 49 15.49 -1.60 -4.02
C SER A 49 16.18 -0.25 -4.23
N GLY A 50 15.69 0.77 -3.52
CA GLY A 50 16.22 2.12 -3.58
C GLY A 50 15.92 2.89 -4.87
N CYS A 51 14.99 2.43 -5.74
CA CYS A 51 14.59 3.19 -6.93
C CYS A 51 13.75 4.44 -6.61
N GLY A 52 13.10 4.53 -5.43
CA GLY A 52 12.28 5.69 -5.05
C GLY A 52 10.84 5.37 -4.64
N LYS A 53 10.45 4.10 -4.55
CA LYS A 53 9.08 3.66 -4.19
C LYS A 53 8.57 4.27 -2.89
N THR A 54 9.34 4.14 -1.80
CA THR A 54 8.99 4.73 -0.50
C THR A 54 8.94 6.27 -0.58
N THR A 55 9.78 6.91 -1.41
CA THR A 55 9.71 8.35 -1.65
C THR A 55 8.38 8.71 -2.31
N LEU A 56 7.98 7.99 -3.36
CA LEU A 56 6.69 8.19 -4.03
C LEU A 56 5.52 8.03 -3.06
N LEU A 57 5.53 6.96 -2.24
CA LEU A 57 4.50 6.76 -1.22
C LEU A 57 4.46 7.91 -0.20
N ARG A 58 5.63 8.42 0.23
CA ARG A 58 5.69 9.56 1.15
C ARG A 58 5.14 10.85 0.55
N LEU A 59 5.34 11.07 -0.75
CA LEU A 59 4.73 12.18 -1.47
C LEU A 59 3.21 12.04 -1.51
N ILE A 60 2.69 10.85 -1.87
CA ILE A 60 1.24 10.58 -1.89
C ILE A 60 0.65 10.74 -0.48
N ALA A 61 1.35 10.29 0.55
CA ALA A 61 0.94 10.45 1.95
C ALA A 61 0.96 11.90 2.45
N GLY A 62 1.61 12.82 1.70
CA GLY A 62 1.84 14.19 2.13
C GLY A 62 2.91 14.32 3.23
N LEU A 63 3.71 13.29 3.46
CA LEU A 63 4.83 13.30 4.42
C LEU A 63 6.08 13.99 3.85
N GLU A 64 6.08 14.22 2.57
CA GLU A 64 7.07 14.98 1.82
C GLU A 64 6.30 15.87 0.84
N THR A 65 6.56 17.17 0.80
CA THR A 65 5.78 18.14 0.02
C THR A 65 6.61 18.96 -0.97
N ASP A 66 7.93 18.84 -0.91
CA ASP A 66 8.86 19.50 -1.82
C ASP A 66 9.08 18.64 -3.08
N TYR A 67 8.27 18.90 -4.13
CA TYR A 67 8.32 18.22 -5.44
C TYR A 67 7.76 19.11 -6.54
N GLU A 68 8.10 18.80 -7.80
CA GLU A 68 7.52 19.39 -9.00
C GLU A 68 6.40 18.49 -9.55
N GLY A 69 5.45 19.02 -10.30
CA GLY A 69 4.26 18.34 -10.79
C GLY A 69 3.10 18.40 -9.81
N ASN A 70 2.13 17.52 -9.95
CA ASN A 70 0.93 17.50 -9.12
C ASN A 70 0.64 16.11 -8.56
N ILE A 71 0.17 16.06 -7.32
CA ILE A 71 -0.48 14.88 -6.72
C ILE A 71 -1.84 15.35 -6.22
N LEU A 72 -2.89 14.86 -6.86
CA LEU A 72 -4.27 15.25 -6.55
C LEU A 72 -5.00 14.03 -5.97
N LEU A 73 -5.58 14.19 -4.79
CA LEU A 73 -6.51 13.22 -4.20
C LEU A 73 -7.91 13.79 -4.26
N ASP A 74 -8.81 13.08 -4.93
CA ASP A 74 -10.20 13.53 -5.18
C ASP A 74 -10.25 14.97 -5.76
N GLY A 75 -9.34 15.22 -6.72
CA GLY A 75 -9.19 16.53 -7.39
C GLY A 75 -8.53 17.62 -6.55
N LYS A 76 -8.13 17.36 -5.30
CA LYS A 76 -7.48 18.32 -4.40
C LYS A 76 -5.98 18.02 -4.28
N ARG A 77 -5.17 19.07 -4.35
CA ARG A 77 -3.72 18.91 -4.18
C ARG A 77 -3.37 18.41 -2.79
N VAL A 78 -2.44 17.45 -2.75
CA VAL A 78 -1.86 16.95 -1.49
C VAL A 78 -0.81 17.96 -0.99
N GLU A 79 -1.15 18.70 0.06
CA GLU A 79 -0.27 19.74 0.64
C GLU A 79 0.36 19.30 1.97
N GLY A 80 -0.06 18.18 2.52
CA GLY A 80 0.45 17.64 3.80
C GLY A 80 -0.26 16.36 4.20
N PRO A 81 0.06 15.79 5.38
CA PRO A 81 -0.63 14.63 5.91
C PRO A 81 -2.13 14.92 6.14
N GLY A 82 -2.99 13.92 5.84
CA GLY A 82 -4.44 14.04 5.99
C GLY A 82 -5.07 12.74 6.50
N LEU A 83 -6.28 12.83 7.06
CA LEU A 83 -7.06 11.68 7.50
C LEU A 83 -7.70 10.90 6.33
N ASP A 84 -7.73 11.48 5.15
CA ASP A 84 -8.15 10.90 3.88
C ASP A 84 -7.17 9.85 3.35
N ARG A 85 -5.97 9.76 3.95
CA ARG A 85 -4.91 8.80 3.59
C ARG A 85 -4.49 8.01 4.82
N GLY A 86 -4.72 6.69 4.79
CA GLY A 86 -4.16 5.76 5.77
C GLY A 86 -2.79 5.28 5.33
N VAL A 87 -1.83 5.18 6.24
CA VAL A 87 -0.49 4.64 5.94
C VAL A 87 -0.19 3.47 6.86
N VAL A 88 0.21 2.35 6.26
CA VAL A 88 0.73 1.17 6.94
C VAL A 88 2.17 0.98 6.49
N PHE A 89 3.09 1.01 7.43
CA PHE A 89 4.52 0.86 7.18
C PHE A 89 4.96 -0.62 7.28
N GLN A 90 6.13 -0.91 6.80
CA GLN A 90 6.76 -2.23 6.91
C GLN A 90 6.82 -2.69 8.38
N ASP A 91 7.24 -1.81 9.29
CA ASP A 91 7.08 -2.00 10.72
C ASP A 91 5.67 -1.55 11.13
N HIS A 92 4.94 -2.36 11.87
CA HIS A 92 3.55 -2.10 12.26
C HIS A 92 3.33 -0.78 13.02
N ARG A 93 4.39 -0.19 13.61
CA ARG A 93 4.38 1.10 14.35
C ARG A 93 3.24 1.23 15.35
N LEU A 94 2.86 0.12 15.98
CA LEU A 94 1.98 0.16 17.14
C LEU A 94 2.76 0.71 18.34
N LEU A 95 2.10 1.52 19.16
CA LEU A 95 2.71 2.07 20.38
C LEU A 95 2.81 0.96 21.43
N PRO A 96 4.03 0.54 21.84
CA PRO A 96 4.23 -0.66 22.64
C PRO A 96 3.69 -0.58 24.06
N TRP A 97 3.43 0.64 24.56
CA TRP A 97 2.88 0.91 25.90
C TRP A 97 1.35 1.03 25.92
N LEU A 98 0.69 0.98 24.77
CA LEU A 98 -0.76 0.99 24.64
C LEU A 98 -1.27 -0.42 24.28
N THR A 99 -2.47 -0.75 24.74
CA THR A 99 -3.21 -1.93 24.29
C THR A 99 -3.59 -1.79 22.80
N ILE A 100 -4.07 -2.86 22.18
CA ILE A 100 -4.54 -2.82 20.81
C ILE A 100 -5.78 -1.93 20.69
N GLU A 101 -6.72 -1.98 21.63
CA GLU A 101 -7.87 -1.06 21.68
C GLU A 101 -7.38 0.40 21.70
N GLU A 102 -6.45 0.74 22.59
CA GLU A 102 -5.90 2.08 22.72
C GLU A 102 -5.11 2.54 21.48
N ASN A 103 -4.36 1.62 20.84
CA ASN A 103 -3.68 1.89 19.58
C ASN A 103 -4.65 2.26 18.45
N LEU A 104 -5.76 1.54 18.33
CA LEU A 104 -6.78 1.82 17.33
C LEU A 104 -7.55 3.09 17.66
N ALA A 105 -7.86 3.32 18.93
CA ALA A 105 -8.59 4.51 19.40
C ALA A 105 -7.75 5.79 19.35
N LEU A 106 -6.45 5.71 19.12
CA LEU A 106 -5.54 6.85 19.18
C LEU A 106 -5.99 7.99 18.26
N GLY A 107 -6.15 9.18 18.85
CA GLY A 107 -6.57 10.39 18.14
C GLY A 107 -8.05 10.41 17.71
N PHE A 108 -8.90 9.51 18.23
CA PHE A 108 -10.34 9.65 18.14
C PHE A 108 -10.84 10.52 19.30
N GLU A 109 -11.64 11.51 18.96
CA GLU A 109 -12.36 12.37 19.91
C GLU A 109 -13.84 11.97 19.92
N GLY A 110 -14.51 12.12 21.07
CA GLY A 110 -15.94 11.87 21.21
C GLY A 110 -16.32 10.80 22.23
N ASP A 111 -17.50 10.19 22.06
CA ASP A 111 -18.03 9.20 23.00
C ASP A 111 -17.19 7.92 23.02
N LYS A 112 -16.58 7.65 24.18
CA LYS A 112 -15.74 6.46 24.41
C LYS A 112 -16.47 5.14 24.09
N LYS A 113 -17.80 5.07 24.31
CA LYS A 113 -18.58 3.86 23.99
C LYS A 113 -18.66 3.63 22.48
N GLN A 114 -18.87 4.70 21.71
CA GLN A 114 -18.92 4.62 20.24
C GLN A 114 -17.54 4.24 19.67
N VAL A 115 -16.47 4.87 20.18
CA VAL A 115 -15.10 4.52 19.77
C VAL A 115 -14.79 3.04 20.07
N LYS A 116 -15.16 2.55 21.26
CA LYS A 116 -14.96 1.13 21.63
C LYS A 116 -15.72 0.17 20.73
N LEU A 117 -16.95 0.49 20.36
CA LEU A 117 -17.73 -0.30 19.39
C LEU A 117 -17.07 -0.32 18.01
N LEU A 118 -16.54 0.83 17.59
CA LEU A 118 -15.82 0.95 16.32
C LEU A 118 -14.53 0.12 16.33
N VAL A 119 -13.74 0.20 17.39
CA VAL A 119 -12.54 -0.65 17.58
C VAL A 119 -12.90 -2.11 17.46
N LYS A 120 -13.90 -2.57 18.20
CA LYS A 120 -14.35 -3.98 18.14
C LYS A 120 -14.73 -4.40 16.73
N LYS A 121 -15.50 -3.57 16.00
CA LYS A 121 -15.88 -3.81 14.61
C LYS A 121 -14.67 -4.00 13.70
N TYR A 122 -13.63 -3.16 13.83
CA TYR A 122 -12.44 -3.25 12.97
C TYR A 122 -11.51 -4.40 13.37
N LEU A 123 -11.41 -4.72 14.67
CA LEU A 123 -10.68 -5.91 15.12
C LEU A 123 -11.33 -7.20 14.60
N GLN A 124 -12.66 -7.28 14.59
CA GLN A 124 -13.38 -8.40 13.97
C GLN A 124 -13.09 -8.50 12.46
N LYS A 125 -13.09 -7.37 11.73
CA LYS A 125 -12.79 -7.35 10.29
C LYS A 125 -11.40 -7.87 9.93
N VAL A 126 -10.44 -7.77 10.84
CA VAL A 126 -9.07 -8.23 10.63
C VAL A 126 -8.77 -9.53 11.40
N GLY A 127 -9.79 -10.21 11.93
CA GLY A 127 -9.65 -11.48 12.64
C GLY A 127 -8.85 -11.38 13.95
N LEU A 128 -9.02 -10.29 14.70
CA LEU A 128 -8.38 -10.02 15.99
C LEU A 128 -9.40 -9.82 17.12
N ASP A 129 -10.61 -10.37 17.01
CA ASP A 129 -11.60 -10.36 18.09
C ASP A 129 -11.02 -11.03 19.34
N GLY A 130 -11.19 -10.41 20.50
CA GLY A 130 -10.64 -10.89 21.79
C GLY A 130 -9.22 -10.43 22.10
N PHE A 131 -8.54 -9.68 21.19
CA PHE A 131 -7.21 -9.13 21.42
C PHE A 131 -7.20 -7.66 21.80
N GLU A 132 -8.36 -7.08 22.15
CA GLU A 132 -8.51 -5.66 22.48
C GLU A 132 -7.55 -5.21 23.59
N ASN A 133 -7.42 -6.03 24.63
CA ASN A 133 -6.61 -5.74 25.82
C ASN A 133 -5.15 -6.23 25.70
N ALA A 134 -4.79 -6.88 24.60
CA ALA A 134 -3.41 -7.31 24.38
C ALA A 134 -2.49 -6.11 24.08
N TYR A 135 -1.22 -6.23 24.47
CA TYR A 135 -0.17 -5.30 24.06
C TYR A 135 0.50 -5.78 22.78
N PRO A 136 1.10 -4.89 21.96
CA PRO A 136 1.77 -5.27 20.72
C PRO A 136 2.77 -6.43 20.86
N ARG A 137 3.54 -6.47 21.96
CA ARG A 137 4.50 -7.53 22.27
C ARG A 137 3.88 -8.94 22.48
N GLN A 138 2.58 -9.00 22.66
CA GLN A 138 1.84 -10.27 22.86
C GLN A 138 1.28 -10.82 21.55
N LEU A 139 1.41 -10.09 20.45
CA LEU A 139 0.95 -10.47 19.12
C LEU A 139 2.09 -11.10 18.30
N SER A 140 1.73 -12.00 17.40
CA SER A 140 2.65 -12.39 16.31
C SER A 140 2.86 -11.22 15.34
N GLY A 141 3.91 -11.26 14.51
CA GLY A 141 4.16 -10.22 13.51
C GLY A 141 2.97 -9.99 12.57
N GLY A 142 2.33 -11.07 12.10
CA GLY A 142 1.13 -10.98 11.27
C GLY A 142 -0.08 -10.39 12.01
N MET A 143 -0.28 -10.73 13.30
CA MET A 143 -1.32 -10.12 14.11
C MET A 143 -1.09 -8.62 14.33
N ALA A 144 0.16 -8.22 14.62
CA ALA A 144 0.52 -6.81 14.79
C ALA A 144 0.32 -6.03 13.47
N GLN A 145 0.64 -6.64 12.33
CA GLN A 145 0.40 -6.04 11.03
C GLN A 145 -1.10 -5.85 10.75
N ARG A 146 -1.93 -6.86 11.03
CA ARG A 146 -3.40 -6.75 10.93
C ARG A 146 -3.97 -5.66 11.83
N ALA A 147 -3.47 -5.53 13.06
CA ALA A 147 -3.86 -4.45 13.96
C ALA A 147 -3.47 -3.06 13.40
N SER A 148 -2.30 -2.95 12.77
CA SER A 148 -1.86 -1.72 12.08
C SER A 148 -2.78 -1.35 10.91
N ILE A 149 -3.18 -2.34 10.11
CA ILE A 149 -4.16 -2.15 9.01
C ILE A 149 -5.52 -1.71 9.58
N ALA A 150 -6.01 -2.38 10.63
CA ALA A 150 -7.27 -2.01 11.30
C ALA A 150 -7.23 -0.56 11.82
N ARG A 151 -6.11 -0.14 12.43
CA ARG A 151 -5.90 1.24 12.90
C ARG A 151 -6.00 2.25 11.75
N ALA A 152 -5.37 1.95 10.62
CA ALA A 152 -5.41 2.83 9.45
C ALA A 152 -6.82 2.90 8.84
N LEU A 153 -7.51 1.75 8.68
CA LEU A 153 -8.85 1.66 8.11
C LEU A 153 -9.94 2.27 9.00
N MET A 154 -9.74 2.28 10.33
CA MET A 154 -10.73 2.80 11.28
C MET A 154 -11.05 4.29 11.08
N ARG A 155 -10.13 5.03 10.45
CA ARG A 155 -10.32 6.43 10.03
C ARG A 155 -11.13 6.59 8.75
N SER A 156 -11.54 5.47 8.11
CA SER A 156 -12.24 5.47 6.83
C SER A 156 -11.52 6.31 5.76
N PRO A 157 -10.24 6.08 5.53
CA PRO A 157 -9.49 6.85 4.55
C PRO A 157 -10.01 6.59 3.14
N GLU A 158 -9.85 7.57 2.24
CA GLU A 158 -10.15 7.43 0.81
C GLU A 158 -9.17 6.45 0.14
N ILE A 159 -7.90 6.50 0.56
CA ILE A 159 -6.87 5.56 0.10
C ILE A 159 -6.07 5.00 1.27
N LEU A 160 -5.66 3.73 1.15
CA LEU A 160 -4.75 3.05 2.06
C LEU A 160 -3.41 2.81 1.36
N LEU A 161 -2.36 3.37 1.92
CA LEU A 161 -0.99 3.25 1.43
C LEU A 161 -0.25 2.19 2.25
N LEU A 162 0.32 1.20 1.58
CA LEU A 162 0.98 0.04 2.19
C LEU A 162 2.44 0.02 1.74
N ASP A 163 3.39 0.26 2.66
CA ASP A 163 4.82 0.26 2.38
C ASP A 163 5.44 -1.07 2.79
N GLU A 164 5.63 -1.99 1.84
CA GLU A 164 6.15 -3.36 2.03
C GLU A 164 5.48 -4.08 3.23
N PRO A 165 4.14 -4.14 3.29
CA PRO A 165 3.41 -4.52 4.50
C PRO A 165 3.67 -5.98 4.94
N LEU A 166 4.18 -6.82 4.06
CA LEU A 166 4.40 -8.25 4.32
C LEU A 166 5.88 -8.65 4.27
N GLY A 167 6.79 -7.68 4.05
CA GLY A 167 8.22 -7.95 3.84
C GLY A 167 8.95 -8.58 5.04
N ALA A 168 8.45 -8.36 6.27
CA ALA A 168 9.05 -8.88 7.50
C ALA A 168 8.50 -10.27 7.93
N LEU A 169 7.57 -10.86 7.17
CA LEU A 169 6.91 -12.12 7.51
C LEU A 169 7.60 -13.33 6.86
N ASP A 170 7.59 -14.46 7.57
CA ASP A 170 7.95 -15.75 6.98
C ASP A 170 6.97 -16.15 5.87
N SER A 171 7.36 -17.10 5.02
CA SER A 171 6.61 -17.45 3.82
C SER A 171 5.16 -17.88 4.10
N LEU A 172 4.93 -18.75 5.10
CA LEU A 172 3.58 -19.25 5.41
C LEU A 172 2.70 -18.13 5.97
N THR A 173 3.22 -17.35 6.90
CA THR A 173 2.52 -16.21 7.47
C THR A 173 2.22 -15.16 6.39
N ARG A 174 3.12 -14.95 5.44
CA ARG A 174 2.93 -14.05 4.30
C ARG A 174 1.77 -14.49 3.41
N TYR A 175 1.69 -15.77 3.03
CA TYR A 175 0.57 -16.29 2.24
C TYR A 175 -0.77 -16.06 2.92
N ASN A 176 -0.88 -16.42 4.19
CA ASN A 176 -2.09 -16.19 4.98
C ASN A 176 -2.46 -14.70 5.06
N MET A 177 -1.46 -13.83 5.22
CA MET A 177 -1.68 -12.38 5.25
C MET A 177 -2.12 -11.79 3.92
N GLN A 178 -1.64 -12.32 2.79
CA GLN A 178 -2.11 -11.92 1.47
C GLN A 178 -3.60 -12.24 1.31
N GLU A 179 -4.03 -13.43 1.68
CA GLU A 179 -5.45 -13.81 1.66
C GLU A 179 -6.31 -12.92 2.58
N GLU A 180 -5.82 -12.61 3.77
CA GLU A 180 -6.53 -11.72 4.70
C GLU A 180 -6.60 -10.28 4.16
N LEU A 181 -5.53 -9.78 3.54
CA LEU A 181 -5.50 -8.45 2.94
C LEU A 181 -6.47 -8.37 1.74
N GLU A 182 -6.52 -9.40 0.90
CA GLU A 182 -7.48 -9.52 -0.19
C GLU A 182 -8.93 -9.48 0.34
N LYS A 183 -9.24 -10.27 1.38
CA LYS A 183 -10.57 -10.26 2.02
C LYS A 183 -10.92 -8.89 2.60
N ILE A 184 -9.95 -8.25 3.27
CA ILE A 184 -10.13 -6.89 3.83
C ILE A 184 -10.45 -5.89 2.71
N TRP A 185 -9.71 -5.94 1.60
CA TRP A 185 -9.94 -5.07 0.46
C TRP A 185 -11.30 -5.34 -0.19
N MET A 186 -11.64 -6.59 -0.48
CA MET A 186 -12.93 -6.98 -1.08
C MET A 186 -14.12 -6.52 -0.25
N ASN A 187 -14.03 -6.63 1.09
CA ASN A 187 -15.11 -6.28 2.01
C ASN A 187 -15.26 -4.76 2.25
N ASN A 188 -14.19 -3.99 2.13
CA ASN A 188 -14.21 -2.55 2.42
C ASN A 188 -14.28 -1.70 1.15
N LYS A 189 -13.85 -2.21 0.02
CA LYS A 189 -13.72 -1.49 -1.26
C LYS A 189 -12.92 -0.19 -1.13
N THR A 190 -12.01 -0.13 -0.16
CA THR A 190 -11.09 0.99 0.01
C THR A 190 -10.03 0.93 -1.08
N THR A 191 -9.74 2.03 -1.74
CA THR A 191 -8.63 2.10 -2.71
C THR A 191 -7.32 1.79 -1.99
N MET A 192 -6.51 0.88 -2.54
CA MET A 192 -5.24 0.46 -1.93
C MET A 192 -4.08 0.64 -2.88
N ILE A 193 -3.00 1.21 -2.37
CA ILE A 193 -1.73 1.35 -3.09
C ILE A 193 -0.66 0.65 -2.27
N MET A 194 -0.10 -0.42 -2.82
CA MET A 194 0.91 -1.22 -2.14
C MET A 194 2.27 -1.06 -2.83
N ILE A 195 3.28 -0.79 -2.05
CA ILE A 195 4.66 -0.94 -2.48
C ILE A 195 5.15 -2.31 -2.07
N THR A 196 5.70 -3.05 -3.02
CA THR A 196 6.34 -4.33 -2.76
C THR A 196 7.50 -4.57 -3.73
N HIS A 197 8.40 -5.46 -3.37
CA HIS A 197 9.42 -6.01 -4.27
C HIS A 197 9.10 -7.45 -4.68
N ASP A 198 8.01 -8.02 -4.14
CA ASP A 198 7.54 -9.37 -4.46
C ASP A 198 6.51 -9.30 -5.60
N ILE A 199 6.89 -9.86 -6.75
CA ILE A 199 6.06 -9.86 -7.95
C ILE A 199 4.85 -10.78 -7.80
N GLU A 200 5.00 -11.91 -7.10
CA GLU A 200 3.90 -12.84 -6.87
C GLU A 200 2.82 -12.18 -6.00
N GLU A 201 3.24 -11.46 -4.94
CA GLU A 201 2.35 -10.64 -4.11
C GLU A 201 1.60 -9.59 -4.93
N ALA A 202 2.30 -8.88 -5.80
CA ALA A 202 1.70 -7.87 -6.67
C ALA A 202 0.67 -8.48 -7.62
N VAL A 203 1.01 -9.61 -8.27
CA VAL A 203 0.08 -10.33 -9.17
C VAL A 203 -1.09 -10.91 -8.41
N TYR A 204 -0.90 -11.35 -7.15
CA TYR A 204 -1.97 -11.94 -6.35
C TYR A 204 -3.01 -10.90 -5.88
N LEU A 205 -2.56 -9.72 -5.46
CA LEU A 205 -3.42 -8.75 -4.78
C LEU A 205 -3.98 -7.66 -5.71
N SER A 206 -3.29 -7.31 -6.79
CA SER A 206 -3.56 -6.04 -7.47
C SER A 206 -4.32 -6.18 -8.77
N ASP A 207 -5.21 -5.26 -9.04
CA ASP A 207 -5.87 -5.10 -10.34
C ASP A 207 -4.91 -4.53 -11.38
N ARG A 208 -3.98 -3.67 -10.94
CA ARG A 208 -2.92 -3.11 -11.77
C ARG A 208 -1.58 -3.12 -11.06
N ILE A 209 -0.52 -3.28 -11.85
CA ILE A 209 0.87 -3.25 -11.37
C ILE A 209 1.61 -2.18 -12.14
N VAL A 210 2.15 -1.21 -11.41
CA VAL A 210 3.07 -0.18 -11.93
C VAL A 210 4.50 -0.65 -11.71
N VAL A 211 5.22 -0.90 -12.79
CA VAL A 211 6.65 -1.25 -12.76
C VAL A 211 7.47 0.03 -12.87
N LEU A 212 8.31 0.27 -11.88
CA LEU A 212 9.21 1.40 -11.85
C LEU A 212 10.62 1.01 -12.29
N ASP A 213 11.27 1.90 -13.02
CA ASP A 213 12.67 1.80 -13.39
C ASP A 213 13.60 2.09 -12.19
N THR A 214 14.87 1.81 -12.37
CA THR A 214 15.92 2.19 -11.42
C THR A 214 16.12 3.71 -11.41
N ARG A 215 17.03 4.21 -10.54
CA ARG A 215 17.26 5.65 -10.36
C ARG A 215 17.62 6.39 -11.66
N PRO A 216 16.94 7.49 -11.97
CA PRO A 216 15.78 8.04 -11.27
C PRO A 216 14.51 7.21 -11.52
N CYS A 217 13.65 7.14 -10.49
CA CYS A 217 12.37 6.43 -10.56
C CYS A 217 11.49 6.99 -11.69
N LYS A 218 11.09 6.12 -12.60
CA LYS A 218 10.15 6.42 -13.68
C LYS A 218 9.14 5.27 -13.82
N VAL A 219 7.96 5.55 -14.29
CA VAL A 219 7.05 4.50 -14.75
C VAL A 219 7.60 3.90 -16.02
N ARG A 220 7.89 2.61 -15.97
CA ARG A 220 8.34 1.83 -17.12
C ARG A 220 7.19 1.21 -17.88
N GLU A 221 6.30 0.55 -17.15
CA GLU A 221 5.18 -0.18 -17.71
C GLU A 221 4.07 -0.35 -16.68
N ILE A 222 2.84 -0.44 -17.14
CA ILE A 222 1.66 -0.68 -16.30
C ILE A 222 0.94 -1.91 -16.82
N PHE A 223 0.76 -2.93 -15.98
CA PHE A 223 0.05 -4.16 -16.29
C PHE A 223 -1.34 -4.16 -15.67
N ASN A 224 -2.35 -4.46 -16.46
CA ASN A 224 -3.69 -4.77 -15.96
C ASN A 224 -3.79 -6.28 -15.70
N ILE A 225 -4.22 -6.67 -14.52
CA ILE A 225 -4.36 -8.07 -14.12
C ILE A 225 -5.85 -8.43 -14.11
N SER A 226 -6.33 -8.98 -15.22
CA SER A 226 -7.75 -9.31 -15.41
C SER A 226 -8.14 -10.67 -14.83
N LEU A 227 -7.51 -11.07 -13.72
CA LEU A 227 -7.87 -12.29 -12.99
C LEU A 227 -8.94 -11.98 -11.94
N PRO A 228 -9.99 -12.81 -11.83
CA PRO A 228 -11.02 -12.62 -10.79
C PRO A 228 -10.45 -12.87 -9.40
N HIS A 229 -11.00 -12.18 -8.39
CA HIS A 229 -10.74 -12.42 -6.99
C HIS A 229 -11.79 -13.38 -6.38
N PRO A 230 -11.44 -14.27 -5.44
CA PRO A 230 -10.07 -14.55 -4.99
C PRO A 230 -9.25 -15.27 -6.07
N ARG A 231 -7.96 -14.92 -6.17
CA ARG A 231 -7.09 -15.47 -7.21
C ARG A 231 -6.54 -16.86 -6.86
N ASN A 232 -6.48 -17.73 -7.86
CA ASN A 232 -5.85 -19.04 -7.74
C ASN A 232 -4.41 -18.98 -8.25
N ARG A 233 -3.43 -19.11 -7.32
CA ARG A 233 -1.99 -19.10 -7.64
C ARG A 233 -1.55 -20.27 -8.52
N ASP A 234 -2.27 -21.40 -8.44
CA ASP A 234 -1.96 -22.62 -9.20
C ASP A 234 -2.54 -22.60 -10.63
N SER A 235 -3.26 -21.54 -11.00
CA SER A 235 -3.83 -21.42 -12.34
C SER A 235 -2.74 -21.05 -13.36
N ARG A 236 -2.92 -21.52 -14.58
CA ARG A 236 -2.03 -21.21 -15.70
C ARG A 236 -2.02 -19.72 -16.01
N GLU A 237 -3.16 -19.09 -15.95
CA GLU A 237 -3.33 -17.68 -16.22
C GLU A 237 -2.56 -16.82 -15.18
N PHE A 238 -2.54 -17.21 -13.90
CA PHE A 238 -1.74 -16.55 -12.88
C PHE A 238 -0.25 -16.63 -13.20
N GLU A 239 0.24 -17.80 -13.58
CA GLU A 239 1.65 -18.00 -13.96
C GLU A 239 2.04 -17.21 -15.19
N GLU A 240 1.15 -17.08 -16.18
CA GLU A 240 1.37 -16.26 -17.38
C GLU A 240 1.55 -14.78 -17.01
N TYR A 241 0.67 -14.21 -16.16
CA TYR A 241 0.84 -12.84 -15.65
C TYR A 241 2.13 -12.68 -14.85
N ARG A 242 2.40 -13.61 -13.94
CA ARG A 242 3.63 -13.59 -13.12
C ARG A 242 4.88 -13.59 -14.01
N SER A 243 4.94 -14.46 -14.98
CA SER A 243 6.07 -14.57 -15.92
C SER A 243 6.27 -13.29 -16.73
N THR A 244 5.17 -12.68 -17.19
CA THR A 244 5.19 -11.43 -17.96
C THR A 244 5.74 -10.29 -17.13
N VAL A 245 5.24 -10.10 -15.89
CA VAL A 245 5.70 -9.07 -14.97
C VAL A 245 7.16 -9.28 -14.56
N VAL A 246 7.57 -10.56 -14.31
CA VAL A 246 8.98 -10.91 -14.02
C VAL A 246 9.90 -10.52 -15.18
N SER A 247 9.48 -10.76 -16.43
CA SER A 247 10.26 -10.41 -17.61
C SER A 247 10.46 -8.90 -17.74
N ALA A 248 9.41 -8.12 -17.54
CA ALA A 248 9.50 -6.67 -17.52
C ALA A 248 10.40 -6.18 -16.37
N PHE A 249 10.24 -6.73 -15.16
CA PHE A 249 11.05 -6.35 -14.01
C PHE A 249 12.54 -6.69 -14.20
N ARG A 250 12.88 -7.86 -14.72
CA ARG A 250 14.27 -8.25 -15.01
C ARG A 250 14.96 -7.29 -15.97
N SER A 251 14.24 -6.79 -16.97
CA SER A 251 14.79 -5.83 -17.91
C SER A 251 15.07 -4.46 -17.29
N THR A 252 14.46 -4.11 -16.14
CA THR A 252 14.82 -2.90 -15.36
C THR A 252 16.18 -3.06 -14.67
N VAL A 253 16.50 -4.29 -14.23
CA VAL A 253 17.75 -4.57 -13.51
C VAL A 253 18.92 -4.80 -14.45
N ALA A 254 18.68 -5.46 -15.60
CA ALA A 254 19.73 -5.79 -16.59
C ALA A 254 20.43 -4.55 -17.19
N ASN A 255 19.73 -3.42 -17.29
CA ASN A 255 20.30 -2.17 -17.78
C ASN A 255 21.27 -1.47 -16.77
N TYR A 256 21.49 -2.07 -15.59
CA TYR A 256 22.31 -1.48 -14.52
C TYR A 256 23.58 -2.28 -14.18
N VAL A 257 23.79 -3.41 -14.83
CA VAL A 257 25.02 -4.20 -14.70
C VAL A 257 25.87 -3.96 -15.97
N ILE A 258 26.35 -2.73 -16.11
CA ILE A 258 27.47 -2.38 -16.97
C ILE A 258 28.31 -1.34 -16.24
#